data_980db70453df2440ca313df7fe27372b
#
_entry.id   980db70453df2440ca313df7fe27372b
#
_cell.length_a   1.000
_cell.length_b   1.000
_cell.length_c   1.000
_cell.angle_alpha   90.00
_cell.angle_beta   90.00
_cell.angle_gamma   90.00
#
_symmetry.space_group_name_H-M   'P 1'
#
loop_
_entity.id
_entity.type
_entity.pdbx_description
1 polymer ?
#
loop_
_entity_poly.entity_id
_entity_poly.type
_entity_poly.pdbx_seq_one_letter_code
_entity_poly.pdbx_strand_id
1 'polypeptide(L)'
;MILVTTTVENVDRFLDVFGTKGADKRALYGSKGSTVFRDPTEENRVWGLLDWDEAGWAKFVSDPELAPILKTAGILGKLEAAPLLGFYRA
;
A
#
# COMPACT_ATOMS: atom_id res chain seq x y z
N MET A 1 1.25 -10.06 7.16
CA MET A 1 2.03 -8.82 6.91
C MET A 1 2.38 -8.72 5.45
N ILE A 2 2.14 -7.59 4.85
CA ILE A 2 2.44 -7.34 3.43
C ILE A 2 3.42 -6.18 3.33
N LEU A 3 4.53 -6.39 2.64
CA LEU A 3 5.45 -5.32 2.28
C LEU A 3 5.15 -4.92 0.85
N VAL A 4 4.92 -3.64 0.61
CA VAL A 4 4.61 -3.13 -0.72
C VAL A 4 5.50 -1.92 -1.04
N THR A 5 5.90 -1.80 -2.31
CA THR A 5 6.60 -0.63 -2.79
C THR A 5 6.06 -0.20 -4.15
N THR A 6 6.12 1.09 -4.42
CA THR A 6 5.71 1.64 -5.70
C THR A 6 6.33 3.04 -5.89
N THR A 7 6.27 3.53 -7.11
CA THR A 7 6.68 4.89 -7.46
C THR A 7 5.43 5.75 -7.64
N VAL A 8 5.47 6.98 -7.15
CA VAL A 8 4.34 7.91 -7.18
C VAL A 8 4.75 9.24 -7.82
N GLU A 9 3.78 9.97 -8.35
CA GLU A 9 4.01 11.30 -8.92
C GLU A 9 4.35 12.34 -7.86
N ASN A 10 3.66 12.27 -6.72
CA ASN A 10 3.78 13.23 -5.63
C ASN A 10 3.52 12.50 -4.31
N VAL A 11 4.51 12.50 -3.42
CA VAL A 11 4.41 11.76 -2.15
C VAL A 11 3.31 12.32 -1.25
N ASP A 12 3.16 13.65 -1.17
CA ASP A 12 2.15 14.25 -0.30
C ASP A 12 0.73 13.90 -0.75
N ARG A 13 0.47 13.93 -2.06
CA ARG A 13 -0.82 13.51 -2.61
C ARG A 13 -1.07 12.04 -2.37
N PHE A 14 -0.05 11.21 -2.57
CA PHE A 14 -0.15 9.78 -2.28
C PHE A 14 -0.52 9.53 -0.82
N LEU A 15 0.16 10.19 0.12
CA LEU A 15 -0.10 10.02 1.55
C LEU A 15 -1.51 10.45 1.93
N ASP A 16 -2.02 11.52 1.33
CA ASP A 16 -3.38 11.99 1.57
C ASP A 16 -4.42 10.94 1.14
N VAL A 17 -4.30 10.42 -0.07
CA VAL A 17 -5.22 9.38 -0.57
C VAL A 17 -5.06 8.07 0.19
N PHE A 18 -3.82 7.70 0.51
CA PHE A 18 -3.51 6.50 1.29
C PHE A 18 -4.17 6.55 2.67
N GLY A 19 -4.15 7.70 3.31
CA GLY A 19 -4.72 7.90 4.65
C GLY A 19 -6.23 8.13 4.69
N THR A 20 -6.88 8.30 3.54
CA THR A 20 -8.32 8.55 3.43
C THR A 20 -9.02 7.45 2.66
N LYS A 21 -9.25 7.63 1.36
CA LYS A 21 -9.95 6.64 0.52
C LYS A 21 -9.27 5.28 0.50
N GLY A 22 -7.95 5.28 0.47
CA GLY A 22 -7.17 4.04 0.53
C GLY A 22 -7.34 3.32 1.85
N ALA A 23 -7.32 4.05 2.96
CA ALA A 23 -7.50 3.48 4.29
C ALA A 23 -8.89 2.85 4.45
N ASP A 24 -9.93 3.54 3.99
CA ASP A 24 -11.29 3.02 4.03
C ASP A 24 -11.42 1.72 3.23
N LYS A 25 -10.82 1.69 2.05
CA LYS A 25 -10.86 0.52 1.18
C LYS A 25 -10.09 -0.66 1.79
N ARG A 26 -8.91 -0.41 2.38
CA ARG A 26 -8.14 -1.45 3.06
C ARG A 26 -8.89 -2.03 4.26
N ALA A 27 -9.57 -1.18 5.03
CA ALA A 27 -10.35 -1.61 6.19
C ALA A 27 -11.48 -2.56 5.80
N LEU A 28 -12.13 -2.34 4.65
CA LEU A 28 -13.17 -3.24 4.13
C LEU A 28 -12.68 -4.67 3.94
N TYR A 29 -11.40 -4.86 3.66
CA TYR A 29 -10.80 -6.16 3.43
C TYR A 29 -9.96 -6.66 4.60
N GLY A 30 -10.14 -6.08 5.78
CA GLY A 30 -9.56 -6.59 7.02
C GLY A 30 -8.17 -6.11 7.38
N SER A 31 -7.67 -5.05 6.74
CA SER A 31 -6.40 -4.44 7.14
C SER A 31 -6.50 -3.89 8.56
N LYS A 32 -5.48 -4.14 9.37
CA LYS A 32 -5.43 -3.69 10.76
C LYS A 32 -4.61 -2.42 10.96
N GLY A 33 -3.92 -1.99 9.94
CA GLY A 33 -3.10 -0.78 10.00
C GLY A 33 -1.95 -0.83 9.01
N SER A 34 -1.30 0.31 8.83
CA SER A 34 -0.25 0.45 7.84
C SER A 34 0.76 1.48 8.29
N THR A 35 2.02 1.27 7.91
CA THR A 35 3.10 2.23 8.10
C THR A 35 3.75 2.48 6.75
N VAL A 36 3.97 3.75 6.41
CA VAL A 36 4.57 4.13 5.13
C VAL A 36 5.91 4.81 5.37
N PHE A 37 6.88 4.49 4.52
CA PHE A 37 8.22 5.06 4.55
C PHE A 37 8.55 5.63 3.17
N ARG A 38 9.36 6.70 3.15
CA ARG A 38 9.96 7.20 1.92
C ARG A 38 11.26 6.47 1.67
N ASP A 39 11.57 6.21 0.40
CA ASP A 39 12.85 5.62 0.03
C ASP A 39 13.99 6.61 0.28
N PRO A 40 15.12 6.17 0.87
CA PRO A 40 16.22 7.09 1.19
C PRO A 40 17.00 7.58 -0.04
N THR A 41 16.90 6.89 -1.18
CA THR A 41 17.66 7.24 -2.40
C THR A 41 16.78 7.58 -3.59
N GLU A 42 15.63 6.95 -3.72
CA GLU A 42 14.69 7.21 -4.82
C GLU A 42 13.57 8.13 -4.34
N GLU A 43 13.61 9.39 -4.78
CA GLU A 43 12.78 10.47 -4.27
C GLU A 43 11.28 10.18 -4.29
N ASN A 44 10.78 9.53 -5.33
CA ASN A 44 9.35 9.27 -5.52
C ASN A 44 8.95 7.81 -5.23
N ARG A 45 9.83 7.05 -4.62
CA ARG A 45 9.50 5.69 -4.18
C ARG A 45 9.03 5.70 -2.74
N VAL A 46 7.96 4.95 -2.49
CA VAL A 46 7.42 4.73 -1.14
C VAL A 46 7.38 3.25 -0.82
N TRP A 47 7.44 2.95 0.47
CA TRP A 47 7.37 1.59 1.02
C TRP A 47 6.24 1.55 2.02
N GLY A 48 5.44 0.50 1.98
CA GLY A 48 4.37 0.29 2.95
C GLY A 48 4.54 -1.05 3.65
N LEU A 49 4.38 -1.02 4.96
CA LEU A 49 4.30 -2.23 5.77
C LEU A 49 2.86 -2.32 6.27
N LEU A 50 2.13 -3.34 5.79
CA LEU A 50 0.69 -3.45 5.99
C LEU A 50 0.41 -4.63 6.91
N ASP A 51 -0.24 -4.36 8.04
CA ASP A 51 -0.70 -5.40 8.95
C ASP A 51 -1.95 -6.05 8.38
N TRP A 52 -1.74 -7.06 7.55
CA TRP A 52 -2.77 -7.65 6.71
C TRP A 52 -2.41 -9.06 6.31
N ASP A 53 -3.40 -9.93 6.12
CA ASP A 53 -3.18 -11.27 5.60
C ASP A 53 -3.23 -11.31 4.07
N GLU A 54 -2.73 -12.40 3.49
CA GLU A 54 -2.73 -12.56 2.03
C GLU A 54 -4.13 -12.60 1.45
N ALA A 55 -5.10 -13.21 2.14
CA ALA A 55 -6.46 -13.33 1.65
C ALA A 55 -7.13 -11.96 1.51
N GLY A 56 -6.97 -11.10 2.51
CA GLY A 56 -7.48 -9.73 2.49
C GLY A 56 -6.80 -8.91 1.40
N TRP A 57 -5.49 -9.01 1.28
CA TRP A 57 -4.73 -8.35 0.23
C TRP A 57 -5.19 -8.78 -1.16
N ALA A 58 -5.36 -10.10 -1.40
CA ALA A 58 -5.81 -10.62 -2.69
C ALA A 58 -7.19 -10.07 -3.09
N LYS A 59 -8.11 -10.00 -2.14
CA LYS A 59 -9.44 -9.42 -2.39
C LYS A 59 -9.35 -7.93 -2.71
N PHE A 60 -8.52 -7.21 -1.98
CA PHE A 60 -8.31 -5.78 -2.19
C PHE A 60 -7.79 -5.48 -3.60
N VAL A 61 -6.73 -6.17 -4.04
CA VAL A 61 -6.16 -5.94 -5.37
C VAL A 61 -7.06 -6.43 -6.51
N SER A 62 -8.04 -7.25 -6.21
CA SER A 62 -9.03 -7.75 -7.18
C SER A 62 -10.27 -6.87 -7.26
N ASP A 63 -10.40 -5.87 -6.39
CA ASP A 63 -11.56 -4.96 -6.39
C ASP A 63 -11.46 -4.00 -7.58
N PRO A 64 -12.47 -3.98 -8.48
CA PRO A 64 -12.45 -3.08 -9.63
C PRO A 64 -12.49 -1.60 -9.27
N GLU A 65 -12.93 -1.26 -8.06
CA GLU A 65 -12.93 0.12 -7.58
C GLU A 65 -11.56 0.62 -7.12
N LEU A 66 -10.58 -0.28 -7.01
CA LEU A 66 -9.23 0.10 -6.59
C LEU A 66 -8.51 0.94 -7.65
N ALA A 67 -8.66 0.61 -8.92
CA ALA A 67 -7.94 1.28 -10.00
C ALA A 67 -8.12 2.82 -10.00
N PRO A 68 -9.34 3.38 -9.87
CA PRO A 68 -9.49 4.83 -9.77
C PRO A 68 -8.86 5.43 -8.52
N ILE A 69 -8.83 4.70 -7.40
CA ILE A 69 -8.18 5.16 -6.17
C ILE A 69 -6.68 5.25 -6.38
N LEU A 70 -6.05 4.24 -6.99
CA LEU A 70 -4.62 4.24 -7.30
C LEU A 70 -4.25 5.38 -8.25
N LYS A 71 -5.09 5.65 -9.23
CA LYS A 71 -4.89 6.76 -10.16
C LYS A 71 -4.95 8.11 -9.45
N THR A 72 -5.92 8.29 -8.56
CA THR A 72 -6.05 9.51 -7.76
C THR A 72 -4.83 9.69 -6.84
N ALA A 73 -4.29 8.61 -6.31
CA ALA A 73 -3.09 8.62 -5.49
C ALA A 73 -1.81 8.91 -6.28
N GLY A 74 -1.87 8.87 -7.62
CA GLY A 74 -0.74 9.17 -8.49
C GLY A 74 0.29 8.04 -8.59
N ILE A 75 -0.15 6.81 -8.50
CA ILE A 75 0.75 5.65 -8.65
C ILE A 75 1.13 5.50 -10.12
N LEU A 76 2.45 5.46 -10.38
CA LEU A 76 3.01 5.46 -11.74
C LEU A 76 3.26 4.08 -12.31
N GLY A 77 3.31 3.06 -11.49
CA GLY A 77 3.65 1.72 -11.93
C GLY A 77 2.87 0.66 -11.18
N LYS A 78 3.40 -0.55 -11.19
CA LYS A 78 2.81 -1.64 -10.45
C LYS A 78 3.07 -1.51 -8.96
N LEU A 79 2.13 -1.98 -8.16
CA LEU A 79 2.38 -2.26 -6.77
C LEU A 79 3.19 -3.55 -6.68
N GLU A 80 4.42 -3.45 -6.20
CA GLU A 80 5.25 -4.63 -5.95
C GLU A 80 5.04 -5.05 -4.51
N ALA A 81 4.44 -6.22 -4.31
CA ALA A 81 4.06 -6.70 -3.00
C ALA A 81 4.68 -8.04 -2.67
N ALA A 82 5.09 -8.21 -1.42
CA ALA A 82 5.60 -9.46 -0.90
C ALA A 82 4.88 -9.79 0.41
N PRO A 83 4.23 -10.95 0.49
CA PRO A 83 3.73 -11.43 1.77
C PRO A 83 4.90 -11.89 2.64
N LEU A 84 4.91 -11.43 3.89
CA LEU A 84 5.97 -11.73 4.84
C LEU A 84 5.49 -12.77 5.83
N LEU A 85 6.28 -13.82 6.03
CA LEU A 85 5.96 -14.92 6.91
C LEU A 85 6.91 -14.94 8.10
N GLY A 86 6.33 -15.15 9.28
CA GLY A 86 7.07 -15.28 10.52
C GLY A 86 7.53 -13.93 11.07
N PHE A 87 7.95 -13.95 12.32
CA PHE A 87 8.50 -12.80 12.99
C PHE A 87 9.66 -13.30 13.85
N TYR A 88 10.87 -12.84 13.54
CA TYR A 88 12.09 -13.28 14.19
C TYR A 88 12.86 -12.09 14.72
N ARG A 89 13.26 -12.16 15.97
CA ARG A 89 14.19 -11.19 16.54
C ARG A 89 15.60 -11.70 16.44
N ALA A 90 16.47 -10.87 15.95
CA ALA A 90 17.91 -11.17 15.88
C ALA A 90 18.65 -10.49 17.01
#